data_8c30ef5a5766071a80a7aa06a118a1c6
#
_entry.id   8c30ef5a5766071a80a7aa06a118a1c6
#
_cell.length_a   1.000
_cell.length_b   1.000
_cell.length_c   1.000
_cell.angle_alpha   90.00
_cell.angle_beta   90.00
_cell.angle_gamma   90.00
#
_symmetry.space_group_name_H-M   'P 1'
#
loop_
_entity.id
_entity.type
_entity.pdbx_description
1 polymer ?
#
loop_
_entity_poly.entity_id
_entity_poly.type
_entity_poly.pdbx_seq_one_letter_code
_entity_poly.pdbx_strand_id
1 'polypeptide(L)'
;SIIVFIHELGHFSFARLFGVRVLDFSIGFGKSIKSWETKSKTTFNIRLLPFGGYVKMNGEEISEKSLSSDSYSSKKYYQKLLITLGGPIFNFILAVMIFFIINLFGIYKIMPIVGDILPDSIAHKEGIEKGDLISKIDGKEISSFSDAQLILSKRLGESGDLEVEILRNENSFEFYLPISNWLSS
;
A
#
# COMPACT_ATOMS: atom_id res chain seq x y z
N SER A 1 -11.28 1.31 13.25
CA SER A 1 -10.21 0.96 12.30
C SER A 1 -8.97 1.81 12.58
N ILE A 2 -7.78 1.22 12.43
CA ILE A 2 -6.50 1.89 12.74
C ILE A 2 -6.32 3.14 11.86
N ILE A 3 -6.66 3.06 10.58
CA ILE A 3 -6.53 4.18 9.65
C ILE A 3 -7.35 5.38 10.10
N VAL A 4 -8.59 5.16 10.55
CA VAL A 4 -9.45 6.24 11.06
C VAL A 4 -8.84 6.85 12.33
N PHE A 5 -8.37 6.01 13.25
CA PHE A 5 -7.72 6.51 14.47
C PHE A 5 -6.51 7.40 14.16
N ILE A 6 -5.63 6.96 13.25
CA ILE A 6 -4.45 7.73 12.84
C ILE A 6 -4.85 9.03 12.14
N HIS A 7 -5.89 9.01 11.32
CA HIS A 7 -6.44 10.20 10.67
C HIS A 7 -6.92 11.23 11.69
N GLU A 8 -7.77 10.82 12.61
CA GLU A 8 -8.28 11.71 13.66
C GLU A 8 -7.18 12.19 14.59
N LEU A 9 -6.18 11.34 14.86
CA LEU A 9 -5.00 11.71 15.65
C LEU A 9 -4.20 12.81 14.96
N GLY A 10 -4.15 12.84 13.64
CA GLY A 10 -3.53 13.91 12.86
C GLY A 10 -4.20 15.26 13.10
N HIS A 11 -5.52 15.34 12.98
CA HIS A 11 -6.29 16.56 13.27
C HIS A 11 -6.09 17.00 14.73
N PHE A 12 -6.20 16.07 15.65
CA PHE A 12 -5.99 16.32 17.07
C PHE A 12 -4.60 16.88 17.36
N SER A 13 -3.55 16.28 16.77
CA SER A 13 -2.17 16.67 17.01
C SER A 13 -1.88 18.11 16.55
N PHE A 14 -2.30 18.46 15.34
CA PHE A 14 -2.14 19.83 14.83
C PHE A 14 -3.01 20.83 15.56
N ALA A 15 -4.23 20.47 15.95
CA ALA A 15 -5.07 21.33 16.78
C ALA A 15 -4.37 21.68 18.09
N ARG A 16 -3.83 20.67 18.79
CA ARG A 16 -3.10 20.88 20.04
C ARG A 16 -1.79 21.64 19.85
N LEU A 17 -1.05 21.38 18.78
CA LEU A 17 0.18 22.09 18.43
C LEU A 17 -0.05 23.60 18.26
N PHE A 18 -1.17 23.98 17.65
CA PHE A 18 -1.54 25.39 17.48
C PHE A 18 -2.37 25.97 18.63
N GLY A 19 -2.48 25.25 19.74
CA GLY A 19 -3.20 25.72 20.93
C GLY A 19 -4.70 25.86 20.70
N VAL A 20 -5.29 25.00 19.86
CA VAL A 20 -6.73 24.86 19.73
C VAL A 20 -7.20 23.84 20.77
N ARG A 21 -8.24 24.21 21.52
CA ARG A 21 -8.84 23.32 22.50
C ARG A 21 -9.71 22.29 21.80
N VAL A 22 -9.34 21.02 21.94
CA VAL A 22 -10.16 19.90 21.50
C VAL A 22 -11.15 19.53 22.60
N LEU A 23 -12.42 19.52 22.26
CA LEU A 23 -13.52 19.22 23.17
C LEU A 23 -13.82 17.71 23.19
N ASP A 24 -13.88 17.09 22.01
CA ASP A 24 -14.21 15.67 21.87
C ASP A 24 -13.30 15.02 20.81
N PHE A 25 -12.79 13.85 21.13
CA PHE A 25 -12.08 12.96 20.24
C PHE A 25 -12.81 11.62 20.20
N SER A 26 -13.42 11.28 19.10
CA SER A 26 -14.27 10.11 18.99
C SER A 26 -13.83 9.17 17.86
N ILE A 27 -13.74 7.88 18.20
CA ILE A 27 -13.54 6.81 17.23
C ILE A 27 -14.84 6.04 17.09
N GLY A 28 -15.38 6.01 15.87
CA GLY A 28 -16.67 5.40 15.56
C GLY A 28 -17.85 6.34 15.77
N PHE A 29 -19.03 5.81 15.53
CA PHE A 29 -20.32 6.48 15.65
C PHE A 29 -21.30 5.70 16.56
N GLY A 30 -22.42 6.33 16.90
CA GLY A 30 -23.48 5.74 17.71
C GLY A 30 -23.22 5.79 19.21
N LYS A 31 -23.74 4.81 19.96
CA LYS A 31 -23.64 4.77 21.41
C LYS A 31 -22.20 4.63 21.86
N SER A 32 -21.78 5.44 22.85
CA SER A 32 -20.45 5.31 23.46
C SER A 32 -20.35 4.02 24.28
N ILE A 33 -19.32 3.23 23.98
CA ILE A 33 -18.95 2.02 24.75
C ILE A 33 -18.08 2.42 25.92
N LYS A 34 -17.13 3.36 25.67
CA LYS A 34 -16.20 3.85 26.68
C LYS A 34 -15.98 5.33 26.46
N SER A 35 -16.03 6.11 27.56
CA SER A 35 -15.78 7.54 27.56
C SER A 35 -14.94 7.91 28.77
N TRP A 36 -13.96 8.79 28.57
CA TRP A 36 -13.17 9.34 29.68
C TRP A 36 -12.72 10.76 29.35
N GLU A 37 -12.58 11.58 30.36
CA GLU A 37 -12.12 12.95 30.22
C GLU A 37 -10.68 13.09 30.72
N THR A 38 -9.87 13.85 30.00
CA THR A 38 -8.50 14.16 30.37
C THR A 38 -8.42 15.43 31.22
N LYS A 39 -7.26 15.66 31.88
CA LYS A 39 -6.98 16.90 32.63
C LYS A 39 -7.11 18.15 31.74
N SER A 40 -6.93 18.04 30.43
CA SER A 40 -7.11 19.12 29.46
C SER A 40 -8.56 19.33 29.04
N LYS A 41 -9.51 18.70 29.70
CA LYS A 41 -10.96 18.76 29.42
C LYS A 41 -11.31 18.33 27.99
N THR A 42 -10.56 17.37 27.45
CA THR A 42 -10.89 16.68 26.19
C THR A 42 -11.56 15.37 26.56
N THR A 43 -12.73 15.11 26.01
CA THR A 43 -13.45 13.84 26.16
C THR A 43 -13.00 12.89 25.04
N PHE A 44 -12.55 11.69 25.42
CA PHE A 44 -12.24 10.62 24.49
C PHE A 44 -13.36 9.59 24.47
N ASN A 45 -13.83 9.24 23.30
CA ASN A 45 -14.93 8.31 23.12
C ASN A 45 -14.57 7.16 22.17
N ILE A 46 -14.89 5.93 22.59
CA ILE A 46 -14.92 4.75 21.72
C ILE A 46 -16.38 4.38 21.56
N ARG A 47 -16.85 4.34 20.30
CA ARG A 47 -18.25 4.13 19.95
C ARG A 47 -18.48 2.78 19.29
N LEU A 48 -19.74 2.34 19.30
CA LEU A 48 -20.14 0.98 18.87
C LEU A 48 -19.87 0.69 17.39
N LEU A 49 -20.10 1.66 16.53
CA LEU A 49 -19.92 1.49 15.08
C LEU A 49 -18.51 1.97 14.67
N PRO A 50 -17.58 1.09 14.32
CA PRO A 50 -16.17 1.45 14.07
C PRO A 50 -15.93 2.07 12.68
N PHE A 51 -16.93 2.72 12.12
CA PHE A 51 -16.86 3.41 10.83
C PHE A 51 -16.73 4.92 11.08
N GLY A 52 -15.55 5.48 10.72
CA GLY A 52 -15.29 6.90 10.90
C GLY A 52 -14.86 7.30 12.31
N GLY A 53 -14.74 8.58 12.51
CA GLY A 53 -14.40 9.25 13.75
C GLY A 53 -14.63 10.74 13.61
N TYR A 54 -14.35 11.51 14.64
CA TYR A 54 -14.32 12.97 14.56
C TYR A 54 -13.52 13.58 15.71
N VAL A 55 -13.02 14.78 15.45
CA VAL A 55 -12.37 15.66 16.43
C VAL A 55 -13.16 16.95 16.50
N LYS A 56 -13.89 17.19 17.60
CA LYS A 56 -14.62 18.44 17.81
C LYS A 56 -13.69 19.47 18.47
N MET A 57 -13.55 20.63 17.81
CA MET A 57 -12.69 21.73 18.27
C MET A 57 -13.52 22.90 18.77
N ASN A 58 -12.98 23.62 19.73
CA ASN A 58 -13.61 24.85 20.22
C ASN A 58 -13.70 25.89 19.10
N GLY A 59 -14.90 26.46 18.88
CA GLY A 59 -15.14 27.51 17.87
C GLY A 59 -15.01 27.03 16.41
N GLU A 60 -15.23 25.76 16.14
CA GLU A 60 -15.28 25.18 14.79
C GLU A 60 -16.63 25.45 14.12
N GLU A 61 -17.72 25.39 14.88
CA GLU A 61 -19.07 25.67 14.37
C GLU A 61 -19.28 27.17 14.19
N ILE A 62 -19.95 27.58 13.11
CA ILE A 62 -20.19 28.99 12.75
C ILE A 62 -21.00 29.71 13.85
N SER A 63 -21.87 28.98 14.55
CA SER A 63 -22.69 29.46 15.67
C SER A 63 -21.88 29.70 16.96
N GLU A 64 -20.71 29.07 17.11
CA GLU A 64 -19.85 29.11 18.28
C GLU A 64 -18.61 30.00 18.04
N LYS A 65 -18.71 31.12 17.33
CA LYS A 65 -17.59 32.06 17.16
C LYS A 65 -17.10 32.57 18.51
N SER A 66 -16.33 31.76 19.21
CA SER A 66 -15.64 32.11 20.41
C SER A 66 -14.44 33.00 20.04
N LEU A 67 -14.37 34.21 20.62
CA LEU A 67 -13.23 35.14 20.50
C LEU A 67 -12.03 34.65 21.38
N SER A 68 -12.12 33.49 21.99
CA SER A 68 -11.05 32.97 22.83
C SER A 68 -9.82 32.58 22.00
N SER A 69 -8.64 32.77 22.55
CA SER A 69 -7.37 32.47 21.88
C SER A 69 -7.16 30.97 21.60
N ASP A 70 -7.90 30.10 22.26
CA ASP A 70 -7.90 28.63 22.10
C ASP A 70 -8.96 28.12 21.12
N SER A 71 -9.65 29.04 20.41
CA SER A 71 -10.66 28.74 19.41
C SER A 71 -10.03 28.48 18.04
N TYR A 72 -10.56 27.49 17.28
CA TYR A 72 -10.21 27.25 15.89
C TYR A 72 -10.46 28.47 15.02
N SER A 73 -11.59 29.19 15.24
CA SER A 73 -11.94 30.38 14.48
C SER A 73 -10.92 31.51 14.60
N SER A 74 -10.21 31.64 15.73
CA SER A 74 -9.19 32.65 16.01
C SER A 74 -7.84 32.39 15.32
N LYS A 75 -7.62 31.18 14.77
CA LYS A 75 -6.34 30.78 14.18
C LYS A 75 -6.12 31.38 12.81
N LYS A 76 -4.84 31.58 12.46
CA LYS A 76 -4.43 32.04 11.12
C LYS A 76 -4.77 30.99 10.06
N TYR A 77 -4.95 31.44 8.82
CA TYR A 77 -5.34 30.56 7.72
C TYR A 77 -4.43 29.33 7.56
N TYR A 78 -3.11 29.51 7.58
CA TYR A 78 -2.17 28.38 7.45
C TYR A 78 -2.29 27.37 8.60
N GLN A 79 -2.63 27.83 9.82
CA GLN A 79 -2.84 26.93 10.96
C GLN A 79 -4.11 26.09 10.77
N LYS A 80 -5.20 26.72 10.31
CA LYS A 80 -6.43 26.02 9.95
C LYS A 80 -6.19 24.99 8.84
N LEU A 81 -5.44 25.39 7.79
CA LEU A 81 -5.07 24.49 6.71
C LEU A 81 -4.29 23.26 7.21
N LEU A 82 -3.29 23.47 8.07
CA LEU A 82 -2.49 22.36 8.64
C LEU A 82 -3.31 21.47 9.58
N ILE A 83 -4.25 22.03 10.34
CA ILE A 83 -5.19 21.25 11.15
C ILE A 83 -6.06 20.37 10.24
N THR A 84 -6.62 20.95 9.16
CA THR A 84 -7.46 20.21 8.20
C THR A 84 -6.68 19.15 7.44
N LEU A 85 -5.44 19.42 7.06
CA LEU A 85 -4.56 18.46 6.40
C LEU A 85 -3.94 17.43 7.36
N GLY A 86 -4.08 17.62 8.66
CA GLY A 86 -3.48 16.77 9.69
C GLY A 86 -3.84 15.29 9.52
N GLY A 87 -5.11 14.99 9.28
CA GLY A 87 -5.59 13.63 9.03
C GLY A 87 -4.92 12.97 7.81
N PRO A 88 -5.04 13.55 6.61
CA PRO A 88 -4.35 13.05 5.42
C PRO A 88 -2.84 12.91 5.59
N ILE A 89 -2.17 13.87 6.22
CA ILE A 89 -0.72 13.82 6.46
C ILE A 89 -0.35 12.62 7.31
N PHE A 90 -1.05 12.37 8.40
CA PHE A 90 -0.79 11.22 9.27
C PHE A 90 -1.05 9.89 8.58
N ASN A 91 -2.09 9.79 7.75
CA ASN A 91 -2.34 8.60 6.94
C ASN A 91 -1.23 8.38 5.90
N PHE A 92 -0.71 9.45 5.29
CA PHE A 92 0.41 9.35 4.36
C PHE A 92 1.69 8.87 5.07
N ILE A 93 1.99 9.42 6.26
CA ILE A 93 3.12 8.97 7.08
C ILE A 93 2.96 7.49 7.45
N LEU A 94 1.76 7.08 7.84
CA LEU A 94 1.46 5.68 8.14
C LEU A 94 1.72 4.77 6.92
N ALA A 95 1.26 5.18 5.74
CA ALA A 95 1.49 4.43 4.51
C ALA A 95 2.98 4.28 4.20
N VAL A 96 3.76 5.37 4.28
CA VAL A 96 5.21 5.34 4.07
C VAL A 96 5.89 4.42 5.10
N MET A 97 5.48 4.48 6.36
CA MET A 97 6.02 3.62 7.42
C MET A 97 5.73 2.14 7.18
N ILE A 98 4.51 1.81 6.74
CA ILE A 98 4.13 0.43 6.40
C ILE A 98 4.96 -0.07 5.21
N PHE A 99 5.09 0.73 4.14
CA PHE A 99 5.93 0.39 3.00
C PHE A 99 7.40 0.19 3.40
N PHE A 100 7.93 1.05 4.25
CA PHE A 100 9.29 0.90 4.77
C PHE A 100 9.45 -0.42 5.52
N ILE A 101 8.52 -0.77 6.42
CA ILE A 101 8.53 -2.03 7.17
C ILE A 101 8.48 -3.24 6.21
N ILE A 102 7.57 -3.22 5.22
CA ILE A 102 7.46 -4.32 4.23
C ILE A 102 8.80 -4.49 3.49
N ASN A 103 9.45 -3.40 3.09
CA ASN A 103 10.75 -3.48 2.41
C ASN A 103 11.88 -4.00 3.31
N LEU A 104 11.82 -3.75 4.62
CA LEU A 104 12.81 -4.33 5.57
C LEU A 104 12.71 -5.85 5.68
N PHE A 105 11.50 -6.41 5.62
CA PHE A 105 11.29 -7.87 5.68
C PHE A 105 11.49 -8.57 4.33
N GLY A 106 11.61 -7.80 3.24
CA GLY A 106 11.71 -8.32 1.88
C GLY A 106 10.36 -8.82 1.33
N ILE A 107 10.31 -8.97 0.02
CA ILE A 107 9.17 -9.57 -0.67
C ILE A 107 9.60 -10.97 -1.11
N TYR A 108 8.84 -12.00 -0.70
CA TYR A 108 9.05 -13.35 -1.21
C TYR A 108 8.78 -13.35 -2.72
N LYS A 109 9.81 -13.67 -3.50
CA LYS A 109 9.69 -13.85 -4.94
C LYS A 109 9.56 -15.35 -5.23
N ILE A 110 8.53 -15.70 -6.00
CA ILE A 110 8.41 -17.07 -6.54
C ILE A 110 9.44 -17.19 -7.64
N MET A 111 10.40 -18.09 -7.45
CA MET A 111 11.45 -18.34 -8.44
C MET A 111 10.83 -18.95 -9.72
N PRO A 112 11.29 -18.54 -10.90
CA PRO A 112 10.79 -19.03 -12.17
C PRO A 112 11.41 -20.40 -12.52
N ILE A 113 11.06 -21.40 -11.73
CA ILE A 113 11.51 -22.79 -11.91
C ILE A 113 10.52 -23.52 -12.82
N VAL A 114 11.03 -24.20 -13.82
CA VAL A 114 10.24 -25.00 -14.73
C VAL A 114 9.62 -26.20 -13.99
N GLY A 115 8.30 -26.30 -14.05
CA GLY A 115 7.51 -27.40 -13.48
C GLY A 115 7.45 -28.62 -14.40
N ASP A 116 6.30 -29.30 -14.39
CA ASP A 116 6.08 -30.45 -15.27
C ASP A 116 5.93 -29.97 -16.72
N ILE A 117 6.66 -30.62 -17.62
CA ILE A 117 6.66 -30.29 -19.05
C ILE A 117 5.74 -31.27 -19.77
N LEU A 118 4.85 -30.74 -20.59
CA LEU A 118 3.96 -31.57 -21.40
C LEU A 118 4.76 -32.28 -22.48
N PRO A 119 4.56 -33.59 -22.68
CA PRO A 119 5.15 -34.34 -23.78
C PRO A 119 4.81 -33.66 -25.11
N ASP A 120 5.76 -33.69 -26.04
CA ASP A 120 5.64 -33.06 -27.36
C ASP A 120 5.48 -31.55 -27.42
N SER A 121 5.53 -30.86 -26.27
CA SER A 121 5.57 -29.41 -26.23
C SER A 121 6.86 -28.84 -26.82
N ILE A 122 6.85 -27.57 -27.21
CA ILE A 122 8.05 -26.89 -27.73
C ILE A 122 9.19 -26.97 -26.71
N ALA A 123 8.90 -26.67 -25.44
CA ALA A 123 9.89 -26.75 -24.37
C ALA A 123 10.51 -28.15 -24.23
N HIS A 124 9.68 -29.22 -24.36
CA HIS A 124 10.17 -30.59 -24.32
C HIS A 124 11.09 -30.93 -25.52
N LYS A 125 10.71 -30.51 -26.73
CA LYS A 125 11.48 -30.76 -27.95
C LYS A 125 12.82 -30.04 -27.97
N GLU A 126 12.88 -28.85 -27.42
CA GLU A 126 14.12 -28.07 -27.32
C GLU A 126 15.00 -28.48 -26.12
N GLY A 127 14.55 -29.39 -25.27
CA GLY A 127 15.38 -29.96 -24.21
C GLY A 127 15.37 -29.19 -22.88
N ILE A 128 14.35 -28.35 -22.65
CA ILE A 128 14.10 -27.78 -21.31
C ILE A 128 13.62 -28.89 -20.41
N GLU A 129 14.10 -28.94 -19.18
CA GLU A 129 13.77 -29.96 -18.19
C GLU A 129 13.09 -29.41 -16.94
N LYS A 130 12.35 -30.27 -16.27
CA LYS A 130 11.80 -29.93 -14.96
C LYS A 130 12.91 -29.59 -13.98
N GLY A 131 12.77 -28.48 -13.28
CA GLY A 131 13.75 -27.99 -12.31
C GLY A 131 14.70 -26.91 -12.86
N ASP A 132 14.69 -26.67 -14.17
CA ASP A 132 15.47 -25.57 -14.75
C ASP A 132 15.02 -24.22 -14.19
N LEU A 133 15.96 -23.37 -13.84
CA LEU A 133 15.68 -22.00 -13.42
C LEU A 133 15.81 -21.06 -14.62
N ILE A 134 14.72 -20.40 -15.00
CA ILE A 134 14.76 -19.40 -16.08
C ILE A 134 15.50 -18.18 -15.57
N SER A 135 16.64 -17.86 -16.20
CA SER A 135 17.49 -16.71 -15.83
C SER A 135 17.24 -15.50 -16.70
N LYS A 136 16.97 -15.71 -18.02
CA LYS A 136 16.65 -14.62 -18.95
C LYS A 136 15.59 -15.05 -19.97
N ILE A 137 14.82 -14.06 -20.44
CA ILE A 137 13.92 -14.17 -21.60
C ILE A 137 14.14 -12.96 -22.49
N ASP A 138 14.40 -13.18 -23.80
CA ASP A 138 14.73 -12.13 -24.77
C ASP A 138 15.83 -11.16 -24.25
N GLY A 139 16.91 -11.74 -23.69
CA GLY A 139 18.03 -11.00 -23.12
C GLY A 139 17.74 -10.23 -21.82
N LYS A 140 16.53 -10.31 -21.25
CA LYS A 140 16.13 -9.62 -20.01
C LYS A 140 16.23 -10.56 -18.83
N GLU A 141 16.89 -10.11 -17.77
CA GLU A 141 17.02 -10.88 -16.51
C GLU A 141 15.66 -11.14 -15.86
N ILE A 142 15.47 -12.39 -15.41
CA ILE A 142 14.28 -12.88 -14.74
C ILE A 142 14.64 -13.20 -13.29
N SER A 143 14.06 -12.50 -12.36
CA SER A 143 14.27 -12.71 -10.92
C SER A 143 13.04 -13.32 -10.22
N SER A 144 11.90 -13.37 -10.91
CA SER A 144 10.66 -13.91 -10.38
C SER A 144 9.76 -14.46 -11.48
N PHE A 145 8.82 -15.32 -11.10
CA PHE A 145 7.77 -15.79 -12.01
C PHE A 145 6.94 -14.63 -12.59
N SER A 146 6.72 -13.58 -11.81
CA SER A 146 6.00 -12.37 -12.29
C SER A 146 6.78 -11.63 -13.37
N ASP A 147 8.11 -11.58 -13.27
CA ASP A 147 8.95 -10.98 -14.33
C ASP A 147 8.82 -11.77 -15.63
N ALA A 148 8.88 -13.11 -15.54
CA ALA A 148 8.69 -13.99 -16.68
C ALA A 148 7.32 -13.76 -17.35
N GLN A 149 6.24 -13.75 -16.55
CA GLN A 149 4.90 -13.48 -17.06
C GLN A 149 4.78 -12.12 -17.75
N LEU A 150 5.38 -11.07 -17.16
CA LEU A 150 5.35 -9.72 -17.73
C LEU A 150 6.06 -9.66 -19.09
N ILE A 151 7.19 -10.36 -19.26
CA ILE A 151 7.93 -10.36 -20.52
C ILE A 151 7.18 -11.19 -21.55
N LEU A 152 6.71 -12.39 -21.18
CA LEU A 152 5.93 -13.26 -22.06
C LEU A 152 4.62 -12.60 -22.52
N SER A 153 3.97 -11.82 -21.66
CA SER A 153 2.74 -11.11 -22.04
C SER A 153 2.95 -10.05 -23.11
N LYS A 154 4.17 -9.52 -23.25
CA LYS A 154 4.51 -8.55 -24.33
C LYS A 154 4.65 -9.22 -25.69
N ARG A 155 4.83 -10.53 -25.73
CA ARG A 155 4.97 -11.33 -26.94
C ARG A 155 3.64 -11.91 -27.43
N LEU A 156 2.51 -11.56 -26.76
CA LEU A 156 1.18 -12.02 -27.17
C LEU A 156 0.87 -11.70 -28.64
N GLY A 157 0.45 -12.72 -29.40
CA GLY A 157 0.15 -12.61 -30.83
C GLY A 157 1.39 -12.56 -31.75
N GLU A 158 2.60 -12.59 -31.20
CA GLU A 158 3.82 -12.60 -32.01
C GLU A 158 4.20 -14.00 -32.46
N SER A 159 4.97 -14.06 -33.56
CA SER A 159 5.59 -15.27 -34.08
C SER A 159 7.09 -15.04 -34.27
N GLY A 160 7.89 -16.08 -34.12
CA GLY A 160 9.34 -16.02 -34.20
C GLY A 160 9.98 -16.89 -33.12
N ASP A 161 11.23 -16.63 -32.79
CA ASP A 161 11.94 -17.36 -31.76
C ASP A 161 11.88 -16.58 -30.43
N LEU A 162 11.58 -17.29 -29.33
CA LEU A 162 11.68 -16.81 -27.98
C LEU A 162 13.01 -17.31 -27.40
N GLU A 163 13.92 -16.38 -27.14
CA GLU A 163 15.20 -16.68 -26.51
C GLU A 163 15.00 -16.91 -25.01
N VAL A 164 15.40 -18.06 -24.49
CA VAL A 164 15.29 -18.41 -23.07
C VAL A 164 16.64 -18.92 -22.59
N GLU A 165 17.22 -18.24 -21.61
CA GLU A 165 18.41 -18.69 -20.89
C GLU A 165 17.97 -19.34 -19.58
N ILE A 166 18.46 -20.56 -19.31
CA ILE A 166 18.20 -21.28 -18.08
C ILE A 166 19.49 -21.61 -17.32
N LEU A 167 19.35 -21.82 -16.03
CA LEU A 167 20.40 -22.37 -15.19
C LEU A 167 20.01 -23.80 -14.77
N ARG A 168 20.87 -24.77 -15.11
CA ARG A 168 20.76 -26.18 -14.73
C ARG A 168 22.07 -26.61 -14.12
N ASN A 169 22.07 -27.04 -12.85
CA ASN A 169 23.28 -27.45 -12.13
C ASN A 169 24.41 -26.41 -12.23
N GLU A 170 24.08 -25.12 -12.01
CA GLU A 170 24.99 -23.95 -12.08
C GLU A 170 25.55 -23.65 -13.50
N ASN A 171 25.19 -24.42 -14.52
CA ASN A 171 25.55 -24.14 -15.90
C ASN A 171 24.42 -23.40 -16.61
N SER A 172 24.79 -22.41 -17.43
CA SER A 172 23.85 -21.68 -18.28
C SER A 172 23.68 -22.37 -19.62
N PHE A 173 22.43 -22.51 -20.06
CA PHE A 173 22.04 -23.03 -21.36
C PHE A 173 21.09 -22.04 -22.03
N GLU A 174 21.24 -21.85 -23.34
CA GLU A 174 20.43 -20.95 -24.14
C GLU A 174 19.57 -21.77 -25.12
N PHE A 175 18.28 -21.48 -25.17
CA PHE A 175 17.30 -22.14 -26.00
C PHE A 175 16.52 -21.14 -26.85
N TYR A 176 16.20 -21.51 -28.08
CA TYR A 176 15.37 -20.74 -29.01
C TYR A 176 14.06 -21.49 -29.21
N LEU A 177 12.99 -21.02 -28.61
CA LEU A 177 11.68 -21.65 -28.67
C LEU A 177 10.87 -21.06 -29.80
N PRO A 178 10.57 -21.80 -30.89
CA PRO A 178 9.77 -21.29 -31.97
C PRO A 178 8.33 -21.09 -31.52
N ILE A 179 7.88 -19.82 -31.50
CA ILE A 179 6.52 -19.45 -31.16
C ILE A 179 5.75 -19.03 -32.41
N SER A 180 4.49 -19.39 -32.47
CA SER A 180 3.60 -19.00 -33.58
C SER A 180 2.28 -18.54 -32.99
N ASN A 181 1.88 -17.28 -33.28
CA ASN A 181 0.68 -16.67 -32.70
C ASN A 181 0.59 -16.89 -31.20
N TRP A 182 1.65 -16.54 -30.46
CA TRP A 182 1.82 -16.84 -29.04
C TRP A 182 0.59 -16.46 -28.23
N LEU A 183 -0.08 -17.46 -27.65
CA LEU A 183 -1.26 -17.29 -26.79
C LEU A 183 -2.39 -16.40 -27.39
N SER A 184 -2.43 -16.18 -28.68
CA SER A 184 -3.61 -15.56 -29.30
C SER A 184 -4.71 -16.63 -29.37
N SER A 185 -5.81 -16.41 -28.67
CA SER A 185 -7.06 -17.21 -28.77
C SER A 185 -7.79 -16.92 -30.07
#